data_2e019333ba0f1ddff4cd1c4ece21e9e7
#
_entry.id   2e019333ba0f1ddff4cd1c4ece21e9e7
#
_cell.length_a   1.000
_cell.length_b   1.000
_cell.length_c   1.000
_cell.angle_alpha   90.00
_cell.angle_beta   90.00
_cell.angle_gamma   90.00
#
_symmetry.space_group_name_H-M   'P 1'
#
loop_
_entity.id
_entity.type
_entity.pdbx_description
1 polymer ?
#
loop_
_entity_poly.entity_id
_entity_poly.type
_entity_poly.pdbx_seq_one_letter_code
_entity_poly.pdbx_strand_id
1 'polypeptide(L)'
;VSWKNAVCYDPAQFAMSGFRDANVRAGDYVVIIGLGAIGQILIQLAKKARAGIVIGVDPIKIRRDIAEKHGADYCYDPTACDVGLEIKKATNKMGADSVIETSGSAQALQAALKGIAYGGTISYVAFAKPFPEGLNFGREAHFRNAKIVFSRASNEPNPDYPRWNRKRIEDTCWNLLMNNYIDCEDIID
;
A
#
# COMPACT_ATOMS: atom_id res chain seq x y z
N VAL A 1 14.80 -13.91 16.93
CA VAL A 1 13.74 -13.01 16.44
C VAL A 1 13.80 -11.74 17.25
N SER A 2 13.87 -10.62 16.57
CA SER A 2 13.82 -9.29 17.19
C SER A 2 12.43 -9.06 17.81
N TRP A 3 12.41 -8.39 18.98
CA TRP A 3 11.14 -7.97 19.59
C TRP A 3 10.41 -6.95 18.71
N LYS A 4 11.14 -6.15 17.93
CA LYS A 4 10.56 -5.20 16.97
C LYS A 4 9.76 -5.91 15.87
N ASN A 5 10.28 -7.01 15.33
CA ASN A 5 9.52 -7.84 14.40
C ASN A 5 8.27 -8.43 15.05
N ALA A 6 8.38 -8.90 16.31
CA ALA A 6 7.22 -9.48 17.00
C ALA A 6 6.09 -8.46 17.23
N VAL A 7 6.43 -7.22 17.59
CA VAL A 7 5.45 -6.12 17.77
C VAL A 7 4.74 -5.77 16.46
N CYS A 8 5.39 -5.95 15.32
CA CYS A 8 4.80 -5.71 14.00
C CYS A 8 3.82 -6.79 13.52
N TYR A 9 3.53 -7.81 14.33
CA TYR A 9 2.63 -8.90 13.95
C TYR A 9 1.21 -8.43 13.58
N ASP A 10 0.61 -7.56 14.39
CA ASP A 10 -0.71 -7.01 14.09
C ASP A 10 -0.69 -6.07 12.86
N PRO A 11 0.21 -5.07 12.77
CA PRO A 11 0.37 -4.29 11.54
C PRO A 11 0.61 -5.12 10.27
N ALA A 12 1.31 -6.24 10.37
CA ALA A 12 1.57 -7.12 9.23
C ALA A 12 0.28 -7.78 8.69
N GLN A 13 -0.70 -8.05 9.53
CA GLN A 13 -1.99 -8.60 9.09
C GLN A 13 -2.79 -7.56 8.30
N PHE A 14 -2.79 -6.28 8.73
CA PHE A 14 -3.39 -5.20 7.96
C PHE A 14 -2.68 -5.02 6.61
N ALA A 15 -1.36 -5.04 6.61
CA ALA A 15 -0.56 -4.93 5.40
C ALA A 15 -0.86 -6.11 4.44
N MET A 16 -0.88 -7.33 4.94
CA MET A 16 -1.16 -8.54 4.14
C MET A 16 -2.56 -8.50 3.54
N SER A 17 -3.58 -8.11 4.30
CA SER A 17 -4.94 -7.98 3.79
C SER A 17 -5.02 -6.91 2.72
N GLY A 18 -4.48 -5.71 2.98
CA GLY A 18 -4.46 -4.62 2.00
C GLY A 18 -3.71 -4.97 0.71
N PHE A 19 -2.59 -5.68 0.84
CA PHE A 19 -1.81 -6.17 -0.29
C PHE A 19 -2.61 -7.15 -1.17
N ARG A 20 -3.33 -8.08 -0.56
CA ARG A 20 -4.16 -9.06 -1.27
C ARG A 20 -5.39 -8.43 -1.89
N ASP A 21 -6.06 -7.54 -1.18
CA ASP A 21 -7.22 -6.81 -1.68
C ASP A 21 -6.86 -5.87 -2.85
N ALA A 22 -5.62 -5.36 -2.88
CA ALA A 22 -5.08 -4.63 -4.02
C ALA A 22 -4.79 -5.53 -5.23
N ASN A 23 -4.83 -6.87 -5.07
CA ASN A 23 -4.56 -7.88 -6.10
C ASN A 23 -3.18 -7.71 -6.77
N VAL A 24 -2.16 -7.37 -5.99
CA VAL A 24 -0.78 -7.15 -6.48
C VAL A 24 -0.21 -8.43 -7.08
N ARG A 25 0.39 -8.31 -8.26
CA ARG A 25 1.02 -9.39 -9.01
C ARG A 25 2.46 -9.06 -9.40
N ALA A 26 3.23 -10.07 -9.76
CA ALA A 26 4.58 -9.85 -10.28
C ALA A 26 4.53 -9.00 -11.55
N GLY A 27 5.39 -7.97 -11.60
CA GLY A 27 5.47 -7.02 -12.70
C GLY A 27 4.59 -5.77 -12.56
N ASP A 28 3.62 -5.76 -11.62
CA ASP A 28 2.73 -4.60 -11.41
C ASP A 28 3.48 -3.35 -10.94
N TYR A 29 2.94 -2.20 -11.28
CA TYR A 29 3.32 -0.91 -10.71
C TYR A 29 2.49 -0.65 -9.46
N VAL A 30 3.15 -0.65 -8.31
CA VAL A 30 2.52 -0.58 -6.99
C VAL A 30 2.84 0.73 -6.31
N VAL A 31 1.82 1.40 -5.79
CA VAL A 31 1.96 2.63 -5.01
C VAL A 31 1.46 2.41 -3.58
N ILE A 32 2.26 2.78 -2.60
CA ILE A 32 1.89 2.79 -1.19
C ILE A 32 1.82 4.24 -0.71
N ILE A 33 0.64 4.68 -0.28
CA ILE A 33 0.42 6.03 0.25
C ILE A 33 0.25 5.95 1.76
N GLY A 34 1.12 6.64 2.49
CA GLY A 34 1.31 6.53 3.92
C GLY A 34 2.38 5.49 4.26
N LEU A 35 3.54 5.95 4.75
CA LEU A 35 4.71 5.11 5.05
C LEU A 35 4.92 4.96 6.56
N GLY A 36 3.83 4.81 7.32
CA GLY A 36 3.87 4.33 8.71
C GLY A 36 4.22 2.84 8.76
N ALA A 37 4.06 2.19 9.91
CA ALA A 37 4.41 0.78 10.10
C ALA A 37 3.78 -0.13 9.02
N ILE A 38 2.48 0.02 8.74
CA ILE A 38 1.78 -0.75 7.71
C ILE A 38 2.39 -0.47 6.32
N GLY A 39 2.63 0.81 5.97
CA GLY A 39 3.20 1.19 4.69
C GLY A 39 4.62 0.65 4.46
N GLN A 40 5.47 0.67 5.48
CA GLN A 40 6.83 0.11 5.40
C GLN A 40 6.82 -1.41 5.17
N ILE A 41 5.90 -2.11 5.81
CA ILE A 41 5.69 -3.54 5.58
C ILE A 41 5.20 -3.79 4.15
N LEU A 42 4.28 -2.97 3.65
CA LEU A 42 3.75 -3.05 2.27
C LEU A 42 4.83 -2.83 1.20
N ILE A 43 5.76 -1.89 1.41
CA ILE A 43 6.93 -1.71 0.51
C ILE A 43 7.70 -3.02 0.39
N GLN A 44 8.02 -3.66 1.50
CA GLN A 44 8.76 -4.92 1.51
C GLN A 44 7.97 -6.06 0.85
N LEU A 45 6.66 -6.16 1.14
CA LEU A 45 5.79 -7.16 0.51
C LEU A 45 5.76 -7.00 -1.01
N ALA A 46 5.58 -5.77 -1.51
CA ALA A 46 5.54 -5.48 -2.93
C ALA A 46 6.85 -5.85 -3.65
N LYS A 47 8.00 -5.52 -3.06
CA LYS A 47 9.31 -5.91 -3.61
C LYS A 47 9.51 -7.42 -3.62
N LYS A 48 9.12 -8.11 -2.53
CA LYS A 48 9.23 -9.58 -2.46
C LYS A 48 8.27 -10.30 -3.39
N ALA A 49 7.12 -9.71 -3.67
CA ALA A 49 6.19 -10.20 -4.70
C ALA A 49 6.64 -9.90 -6.14
N ARG A 50 7.82 -9.29 -6.31
CA ARG A 50 8.36 -8.95 -7.63
C ARG A 50 7.50 -7.93 -8.38
N ALA A 51 6.95 -6.93 -7.69
CA ALA A 51 6.40 -5.76 -8.35
C ALA A 51 7.44 -5.12 -9.29
N GLY A 52 7.01 -4.63 -10.42
CA GLY A 52 7.88 -4.02 -11.44
C GLY A 52 8.43 -2.67 -10.99
N ILE A 53 7.56 -1.85 -10.40
CA ILE A 53 7.92 -0.58 -9.76
C ILE A 53 7.17 -0.47 -8.44
N VAL A 54 7.87 -0.05 -7.37
CA VAL A 54 7.28 0.24 -6.07
C VAL A 54 7.50 1.71 -5.72
N ILE A 55 6.42 2.44 -5.51
CA ILE A 55 6.43 3.87 -5.20
C ILE A 55 5.89 4.08 -3.78
N GLY A 56 6.65 4.79 -2.94
CA GLY A 56 6.24 5.23 -1.62
C GLY A 56 5.83 6.71 -1.61
N VAL A 57 4.80 7.05 -0.84
CA VAL A 57 4.34 8.45 -0.69
C VAL A 57 4.10 8.76 0.79
N ASP A 58 4.82 9.75 1.32
CA ASP A 58 4.63 10.25 2.70
C ASP A 58 5.21 11.66 2.83
N PRO A 59 4.60 12.59 3.59
CA PRO A 59 5.16 13.93 3.82
C PRO A 59 6.43 13.90 4.69
N ILE A 60 6.63 12.86 5.49
CA ILE A 60 7.72 12.77 6.46
C ILE A 60 8.96 12.17 5.80
N LYS A 61 10.04 12.97 5.70
CA LYS A 61 11.27 12.56 5.00
C LYS A 61 11.86 11.24 5.51
N ILE A 62 12.00 11.09 6.84
CA ILE A 62 12.62 9.88 7.41
C ILE A 62 11.85 8.59 7.00
N ARG A 63 10.54 8.66 6.87
CA ARG A 63 9.72 7.52 6.41
C ARG A 63 9.98 7.17 4.95
N ARG A 64 10.20 8.20 4.11
CA ARG A 64 10.59 7.99 2.71
C ARG A 64 11.98 7.37 2.60
N ASP A 65 12.96 7.85 3.40
CA ASP A 65 14.33 7.30 3.43
C ASP A 65 14.33 5.82 3.86
N ILE A 66 13.50 5.45 4.85
CA ILE A 66 13.31 4.05 5.27
C ILE A 66 12.66 3.22 4.16
N ALA A 67 11.65 3.74 3.48
CA ALA A 67 11.00 3.04 2.38
C ALA A 67 11.96 2.78 1.20
N GLU A 68 12.84 3.73 0.87
CA GLU A 68 13.91 3.54 -0.12
C GLU A 68 14.88 2.44 0.32
N LYS A 69 15.30 2.44 1.59
CA LYS A 69 16.13 1.36 2.15
C LYS A 69 15.44 -0.01 2.06
N HIS A 70 14.13 -0.06 2.24
CA HIS A 70 13.32 -1.28 2.12
C HIS A 70 12.99 -1.66 0.67
N GLY A 71 13.42 -0.87 -0.31
CA GLY A 71 13.36 -1.21 -1.72
C GLY A 71 12.30 -0.47 -2.53
N ALA A 72 11.73 0.65 -2.04
CA ALA A 72 10.96 1.53 -2.91
C ALA A 72 11.85 2.09 -4.02
N ASP A 73 11.38 2.05 -5.26
CA ASP A 73 12.11 2.54 -6.43
C ASP A 73 12.03 4.08 -6.52
N TYR A 74 10.93 4.65 -6.04
CA TYR A 74 10.70 6.09 -5.94
C TYR A 74 9.97 6.42 -4.66
N CYS A 75 10.31 7.58 -4.06
CA CYS A 75 9.56 8.13 -2.94
C CYS A 75 9.18 9.59 -3.20
N TYR A 76 7.92 9.95 -2.96
CA TYR A 76 7.41 11.29 -3.21
C TYR A 76 6.86 11.96 -1.96
N ASP A 77 7.12 13.27 -1.88
CA ASP A 77 6.53 14.16 -0.88
C ASP A 77 5.24 14.79 -1.44
N PRO A 78 4.05 14.45 -0.90
CA PRO A 78 2.80 14.97 -1.40
C PRO A 78 2.63 16.49 -1.17
N THR A 79 3.48 17.11 -0.34
CA THR A 79 3.48 18.56 -0.11
C THR A 79 4.34 19.31 -1.12
N ALA A 80 5.25 18.62 -1.81
CA ALA A 80 6.20 19.21 -2.74
C ALA A 80 5.87 18.95 -4.22
N CYS A 81 5.01 17.95 -4.51
CA CYS A 81 4.68 17.60 -5.89
C CYS A 81 3.24 17.08 -6.06
N ASP A 82 2.78 17.07 -7.30
CA ASP A 82 1.55 16.39 -7.70
C ASP A 82 1.81 14.88 -7.83
N VAL A 83 1.51 14.14 -6.76
CA VAL A 83 1.76 12.69 -6.66
C VAL A 83 1.13 11.92 -7.81
N GLY A 84 -0.12 12.23 -8.20
CA GLY A 84 -0.78 11.54 -9.31
C GLY A 84 -0.04 11.72 -10.64
N LEU A 85 0.56 12.89 -10.85
CA LEU A 85 1.37 13.15 -12.03
C LEU A 85 2.72 12.44 -11.96
N GLU A 86 3.37 12.43 -10.80
CA GLU A 86 4.65 11.73 -10.60
C GLU A 86 4.49 10.21 -10.78
N ILE A 87 3.41 9.62 -10.28
CA ILE A 87 3.07 8.21 -10.54
C ILE A 87 3.00 7.95 -12.06
N LYS A 88 2.31 8.79 -12.81
CA LYS A 88 2.20 8.62 -14.27
C LYS A 88 3.53 8.79 -14.98
N LYS A 89 4.41 9.67 -14.51
CA LYS A 89 5.76 9.82 -15.07
C LYS A 89 6.59 8.55 -14.83
N ALA A 90 6.61 8.06 -13.60
CA ALA A 90 7.36 6.85 -13.20
C ALA A 90 6.88 5.59 -13.92
N THR A 91 5.63 5.54 -14.36
CA THR A 91 4.99 4.39 -14.99
C THR A 91 4.78 4.57 -16.51
N ASN A 92 5.55 5.40 -17.17
CA ASN A 92 5.43 5.67 -18.61
C ASN A 92 3.99 6.04 -19.03
N LYS A 93 3.30 6.85 -18.22
CA LYS A 93 1.91 7.31 -18.39
C LYS A 93 0.83 6.21 -18.21
N MET A 94 1.22 4.98 -17.93
CA MET A 94 0.25 3.89 -17.69
C MET A 94 -0.55 4.13 -16.40
N GLY A 95 0.09 4.62 -15.35
CA GLY A 95 -0.47 4.69 -13.99
C GLY A 95 -0.15 3.44 -13.19
N ALA A 96 -0.54 3.43 -11.92
CA ALA A 96 -0.34 2.31 -11.02
C ALA A 96 -1.41 1.22 -11.23
N ASP A 97 -0.99 -0.04 -11.32
CA ASP A 97 -1.92 -1.18 -11.35
C ASP A 97 -2.62 -1.34 -10.00
N SER A 98 -1.87 -1.13 -8.93
CA SER A 98 -2.35 -1.23 -7.56
C SER A 98 -1.90 -0.04 -6.72
N VAL A 99 -2.83 0.56 -5.98
CA VAL A 99 -2.53 1.57 -4.96
C VAL A 99 -3.03 1.06 -3.61
N ILE A 100 -2.19 1.13 -2.58
CA ILE A 100 -2.59 0.76 -1.22
C ILE A 100 -2.54 2.03 -0.37
N GLU A 101 -3.71 2.47 0.09
CA GLU A 101 -3.89 3.71 0.82
C GLU A 101 -3.97 3.41 2.32
N THR A 102 -3.00 3.89 3.08
CA THR A 102 -2.90 3.66 4.53
C THR A 102 -2.92 4.94 5.37
N SER A 103 -3.00 6.11 4.72
CA SER A 103 -2.94 7.40 5.41
C SER A 103 -4.29 7.89 5.94
N GLY A 104 -5.38 7.50 5.29
CA GLY A 104 -6.73 7.97 5.61
C GLY A 104 -7.02 9.42 5.17
N SER A 105 -6.18 10.00 4.32
CA SER A 105 -6.33 11.37 3.84
C SER A 105 -7.18 11.41 2.56
N ALA A 106 -8.12 12.35 2.48
CA ALA A 106 -8.90 12.60 1.26
C ALA A 106 -8.00 13.00 0.08
N GLN A 107 -6.99 13.81 0.34
CA GLN A 107 -6.01 14.23 -0.66
C GLN A 107 -5.20 13.05 -1.19
N ALA A 108 -4.82 12.10 -0.30
CA ALA A 108 -4.12 10.89 -0.68
C ALA A 108 -4.99 10.00 -1.58
N LEU A 109 -6.26 9.81 -1.23
CA LEU A 109 -7.20 9.06 -2.06
C LEU A 109 -7.42 9.73 -3.42
N GLN A 110 -7.52 11.06 -3.47
CA GLN A 110 -7.63 11.80 -4.73
C GLN A 110 -6.36 11.67 -5.59
N ALA A 111 -5.18 11.69 -4.98
CA ALA A 111 -3.91 11.45 -5.67
C ALA A 111 -3.82 10.02 -6.22
N ALA A 112 -4.29 9.02 -5.45
CA ALA A 112 -4.41 7.64 -5.89
C ALA A 112 -5.28 7.52 -7.14
N LEU A 113 -6.48 8.11 -7.13
CA LEU A 113 -7.39 8.15 -8.28
C LEU A 113 -6.75 8.79 -9.51
N LYS A 114 -5.99 9.88 -9.31
CA LYS A 114 -5.30 10.56 -10.40
C LYS A 114 -4.15 9.73 -10.99
N GLY A 115 -3.45 8.98 -10.15
CA GLY A 115 -2.31 8.15 -10.53
C GLY A 115 -2.65 6.75 -11.04
N ILE A 116 -3.89 6.27 -10.86
CA ILE A 116 -4.27 4.89 -11.17
C ILE A 116 -4.22 4.57 -12.68
N ALA A 117 -3.89 3.32 -13.01
CA ALA A 117 -4.02 2.77 -14.35
C ALA A 117 -5.48 2.47 -14.71
N TYR A 118 -5.76 2.23 -15.97
CA TYR A 118 -7.08 1.77 -16.41
C TYR A 118 -7.39 0.38 -15.81
N GLY A 119 -8.51 0.26 -15.12
CA GLY A 119 -8.93 -0.97 -14.43
C GLY A 119 -8.14 -1.27 -13.15
N GLY A 120 -7.24 -0.38 -12.74
CA GLY A 120 -6.43 -0.55 -11.53
C GLY A 120 -7.25 -0.57 -10.25
N THR A 121 -6.66 -1.10 -9.19
CA THR A 121 -7.32 -1.29 -7.89
C THR A 121 -6.68 -0.40 -6.82
N ILE A 122 -7.52 0.32 -6.07
CA ILE A 122 -7.13 1.04 -4.86
C ILE A 122 -7.63 0.23 -3.67
N SER A 123 -6.71 -0.33 -2.88
CA SER A 123 -7.02 -0.95 -1.59
C SER A 123 -6.95 0.12 -0.49
N TYR A 124 -8.09 0.41 0.10
CA TYR A 124 -8.22 1.41 1.17
C TYR A 124 -8.14 0.72 2.53
N VAL A 125 -6.98 0.81 3.18
CA VAL A 125 -6.68 0.13 4.45
C VAL A 125 -6.92 1.03 5.65
N ALA A 126 -6.84 2.33 5.45
CA ALA A 126 -6.90 3.31 6.53
C ALA A 126 -8.28 3.34 7.20
N PHE A 127 -8.29 3.59 8.52
CA PHE A 127 -9.48 3.95 9.26
C PHE A 127 -9.59 5.48 9.28
N ALA A 128 -10.24 6.06 8.26
CA ALA A 128 -10.35 7.50 8.10
C ALA A 128 -11.45 8.13 8.96
N LYS A 129 -11.25 9.41 9.28
CA LYS A 129 -12.33 10.30 9.73
C LYS A 129 -13.22 10.65 8.54
N PRO A 130 -14.46 11.11 8.78
CA PRO A 130 -15.30 11.61 7.69
C PRO A 130 -14.57 12.67 6.86
N PHE A 131 -14.63 12.55 5.54
CA PHE A 131 -14.05 13.54 4.65
C PHE A 131 -14.96 14.76 4.58
N PRO A 132 -14.43 15.98 4.80
CA PRO A 132 -15.27 17.17 4.77
C PRO A 132 -15.85 17.43 3.39
N GLU A 133 -15.00 17.50 2.38
CA GLU A 133 -15.32 17.71 0.95
C GLU A 133 -14.06 17.46 0.11
N GLY A 134 -14.21 17.43 -1.22
CA GLY A 134 -13.07 17.49 -2.16
C GLY A 134 -12.71 16.22 -2.89
N LEU A 135 -13.39 15.09 -2.67
CA LEU A 135 -13.23 13.91 -3.50
C LEU A 135 -14.01 14.07 -4.81
N ASN A 136 -13.33 13.85 -5.93
CA ASN A 136 -13.91 13.90 -7.26
C ASN A 136 -13.78 12.54 -7.95
N PHE A 137 -14.90 11.86 -8.11
CA PHE A 137 -14.99 10.59 -8.82
C PHE A 137 -15.38 10.75 -10.30
N GLY A 138 -15.59 11.97 -10.77
CA GLY A 138 -16.11 12.25 -12.12
C GLY A 138 -15.04 12.34 -13.20
N ARG A 139 -13.75 12.39 -12.86
CA ARG A 139 -12.64 12.47 -13.81
C ARG A 139 -11.90 11.14 -13.92
N GLU A 140 -10.71 11.09 -13.32
CA GLU A 140 -9.84 9.92 -13.43
C GLU A 140 -10.52 8.62 -13.00
N ALA A 141 -11.27 8.64 -11.91
CA ALA A 141 -11.97 7.45 -11.42
C ALA A 141 -12.93 6.89 -12.48
N HIS A 142 -13.74 7.76 -13.09
CA HIS A 142 -14.70 7.38 -14.13
C HIS A 142 -14.00 6.88 -15.40
N PHE A 143 -13.08 7.68 -15.94
CA PHE A 143 -12.39 7.33 -17.20
C PHE A 143 -11.41 6.17 -17.06
N ARG A 144 -10.88 5.92 -15.86
CA ARG A 144 -9.95 4.82 -15.60
C ARG A 144 -10.64 3.53 -15.19
N ASN A 145 -11.97 3.54 -14.98
CA ASN A 145 -12.69 2.37 -14.48
C ASN A 145 -12.03 1.79 -13.22
N ALA A 146 -11.59 2.67 -12.33
CA ALA A 146 -10.88 2.30 -11.11
C ALA A 146 -11.77 1.52 -10.15
N LYS A 147 -11.18 0.58 -9.43
CA LYS A 147 -11.84 -0.16 -8.36
C LYS A 147 -11.34 0.37 -7.02
N ILE A 148 -12.24 0.56 -6.05
CA ILE A 148 -11.88 0.85 -4.67
C ILE A 148 -12.40 -0.30 -3.82
N VAL A 149 -11.49 -0.92 -3.07
CA VAL A 149 -11.78 -2.01 -2.15
C VAL A 149 -11.44 -1.56 -0.74
N PHE A 150 -12.40 -1.59 0.17
CA PHE A 150 -12.14 -1.32 1.57
C PHE A 150 -11.57 -2.56 2.23
N SER A 151 -10.34 -2.45 2.71
CA SER A 151 -9.59 -3.55 3.30
C SER A 151 -9.60 -3.48 4.83
N ARG A 152 -9.73 -4.62 5.45
CA ARG A 152 -9.68 -4.78 6.91
C ARG A 152 -8.82 -5.98 7.27
N ALA A 153 -8.05 -5.86 8.36
CA ALA A 153 -7.22 -6.97 8.84
C ALA A 153 -8.04 -8.25 9.04
N SER A 154 -7.48 -9.35 8.60
CA SER A 154 -8.06 -10.69 8.80
C SER A 154 -9.54 -10.77 8.43
N ASN A 155 -9.95 -10.07 7.37
CA ASN A 155 -11.33 -10.08 6.89
C ASN A 155 -11.75 -11.50 6.49
N GLU A 156 -12.90 -11.96 7.00
CA GLU A 156 -13.42 -13.28 6.70
C GLU A 156 -14.94 -13.22 6.62
N PRO A 157 -15.54 -13.68 5.52
CA PRO A 157 -14.87 -14.16 4.32
C PRO A 157 -14.23 -13.00 3.52
N ASN A 158 -13.13 -13.31 2.84
CA ASN A 158 -12.50 -12.41 1.87
C ASN A 158 -12.61 -13.01 0.45
N PRO A 159 -12.22 -12.30 -0.63
CA PRO A 159 -12.35 -12.80 -2.00
C PRO A 159 -11.64 -14.13 -2.27
N ASP A 160 -10.65 -14.47 -1.46
CA ASP A 160 -9.87 -15.71 -1.61
C ASP A 160 -10.30 -16.84 -0.65
N TYR A 161 -11.37 -16.59 0.14
CA TYR A 161 -11.91 -17.59 1.05
C TYR A 161 -12.46 -18.81 0.29
N PRO A 162 -12.31 -20.07 0.78
CA PRO A 162 -11.67 -20.46 2.05
C PRO A 162 -10.15 -20.67 1.99
N ARG A 163 -9.52 -20.54 0.82
CA ARG A 163 -8.06 -20.78 0.66
C ARG A 163 -7.21 -19.85 1.52
N TRP A 164 -7.64 -18.60 1.65
CA TRP A 164 -7.04 -17.59 2.51
C TRP A 164 -8.01 -17.20 3.62
N ASN A 165 -8.08 -18.03 4.62
CA ASN A 165 -8.80 -17.74 5.85
C ASN A 165 -7.91 -16.95 6.84
N ARG A 166 -8.49 -16.49 7.92
CA ARG A 166 -7.82 -15.72 8.96
C ARG A 166 -6.54 -16.42 9.47
N LYS A 167 -6.65 -17.71 9.79
CA LYS A 167 -5.50 -18.48 10.30
C LYS A 167 -4.33 -18.47 9.31
N ARG A 168 -4.58 -18.66 8.03
CA ARG A 168 -3.52 -18.63 7.01
C ARG A 168 -2.87 -17.26 6.89
N ILE A 169 -3.63 -16.18 7.00
CA ILE A 169 -3.10 -14.80 7.01
C ILE A 169 -2.17 -14.64 8.22
N GLU A 170 -2.65 -15.00 9.42
CA GLU A 170 -1.91 -14.92 10.67
C GLU A 170 -0.61 -15.74 10.62
N ASP A 171 -0.67 -17.01 10.21
CA ASP A 171 0.49 -17.90 10.09
C ASP A 171 1.50 -17.37 9.06
N THR A 172 1.02 -16.81 7.94
CA THR A 172 1.89 -16.22 6.91
C THR A 172 2.60 -14.99 7.45
N CYS A 173 1.89 -14.07 8.09
CA CYS A 173 2.49 -12.87 8.69
C CYS A 173 3.54 -13.24 9.75
N TRP A 174 3.22 -14.20 10.61
CA TRP A 174 4.15 -14.71 11.61
C TRP A 174 5.43 -15.27 10.95
N ASN A 175 5.29 -16.12 9.95
CA ASN A 175 6.44 -16.71 9.23
C ASN A 175 7.31 -15.65 8.54
N LEU A 176 6.70 -14.63 7.93
CA LEU A 176 7.45 -13.56 7.26
C LEU A 176 8.30 -12.74 8.23
N LEU A 177 7.76 -12.44 9.42
CA LEU A 177 8.44 -11.69 10.46
C LEU A 177 9.51 -12.54 11.16
N MET A 178 9.18 -13.78 11.50
CA MET A 178 10.07 -14.67 12.26
C MET A 178 11.31 -15.11 11.47
N ASN A 179 11.17 -15.22 10.15
CA ASN A 179 12.27 -15.57 9.26
C ASN A 179 12.97 -14.34 8.65
N ASN A 180 12.70 -13.14 9.16
CA ASN A 180 13.28 -11.87 8.68
C ASN A 180 13.04 -11.63 7.17
N TYR A 181 11.96 -12.17 6.61
CA TYR A 181 11.52 -11.79 5.27
C TYR A 181 10.95 -10.37 5.24
N ILE A 182 10.37 -9.94 6.36
CA ILE A 182 10.00 -8.55 6.64
C ILE A 182 10.83 -8.10 7.83
N ASP A 183 11.50 -6.96 7.67
CA ASP A 183 12.34 -6.33 8.68
C ASP A 183 11.65 -5.09 9.25
N CYS A 184 11.46 -5.07 10.56
CA CYS A 184 10.83 -3.97 11.28
C CYS A 184 11.81 -3.20 12.18
N GLU A 185 13.11 -3.44 12.09
CA GLU A 185 14.10 -2.82 12.96
C GLU A 185 14.13 -1.29 12.84
N ASP A 186 13.93 -0.77 11.64
CA ASP A 186 13.91 0.67 11.36
C ASP A 186 12.50 1.28 11.42
N ILE A 187 11.45 0.46 11.65
CA ILE A 187 10.05 0.90 11.65
C ILE A 187 9.61 1.35 13.05
N ILE A 188 10.21 0.76 14.05
CA ILE A 188 9.91 0.97 15.48
C ILE A 188 11.10 1.68 16.14
N ASP A 189 10.85 2.82 16.79
CA ASP A 189 11.83 3.58 17.57
C ASP A 189 12.15 2.89 18.89
#